data_b83fcf48bfc7540a07b25098bf0520e6
#
_entry.id   b83fcf48bfc7540a07b25098bf0520e6
#
_cell.length_a   1.000
_cell.length_b   1.000
_cell.length_c   1.000
_cell.angle_alpha   90.00
_cell.angle_beta   90.00
_cell.angle_gamma   90.00
#
_symmetry.space_group_name_H-M   'P 1'
#
loop_
_entity.id
_entity.type
_entity.pdbx_description
1 polymer ?
#
loop_
_entity_poly.entity_id
_entity_poly.type
_entity_poly.pdbx_seq_one_letter_code
_entity_poly.pdbx_strand_id
1 'polypeptide(L)'
;QRQMCIRDRQLTAYARYDGIYLAIIWAASFACLLGIEALPVLAQFSFLLILSTPFFVAYRLKIFREEGRKGVISFRRSLFYCLRVFFNAAIIFSFLQWLYMRFLDNGKLLMMFSNIYSSAEGKKTLTAMGFSYNQFMAILPDVLQPYSIASSTFITAVLFGAICSLLIAGVMSKNVKRQ
;
A
#
# COMPACT_ATOMS: atom_id res chain seq x y z
N GLN A 1 2.45 0.44 -35.55
CA GLN A 1 3.09 -0.36 -34.48
C GLN A 1 4.09 0.45 -33.67
N ARG A 2 4.99 1.26 -34.27
CA ARG A 2 5.99 2.08 -33.53
C ARG A 2 5.35 3.06 -32.53
N GLN A 3 4.28 3.75 -32.89
CA GLN A 3 3.60 4.70 -31.99
C GLN A 3 2.92 4.01 -30.79
N MET A 4 2.47 2.76 -30.95
CA MET A 4 1.88 1.98 -29.87
C MET A 4 2.93 1.59 -28.83
N CYS A 5 4.12 1.16 -29.27
CA CYS A 5 5.25 0.83 -28.38
C CYS A 5 5.77 2.03 -27.59
N ILE A 6 5.84 3.22 -28.20
CA ILE A 6 6.30 4.45 -27.52
C ILE A 6 5.29 4.84 -26.42
N ARG A 7 4.00 4.76 -26.70
CA ARG A 7 2.94 5.07 -25.73
C ARG A 7 2.88 4.11 -24.55
N ASP A 8 3.23 2.84 -24.74
CA ASP A 8 3.27 1.85 -23.66
C ASP A 8 4.53 2.01 -22.79
N ARG A 9 5.65 2.45 -23.38
CA ARG A 9 6.86 2.83 -22.63
C ARG A 9 6.61 4.05 -21.74
N GLN A 10 5.91 5.06 -22.23
CA GLN A 10 5.54 6.24 -21.43
C GLN A 10 4.66 5.84 -20.23
N LEU A 11 3.62 5.03 -20.44
CA LEU A 11 2.78 4.53 -19.36
C LEU A 11 3.59 3.82 -18.27
N THR A 12 4.53 2.98 -18.71
CA THR A 12 5.39 2.24 -17.79
C THR A 12 6.32 3.16 -17.00
N ALA A 13 6.88 4.20 -17.63
CA ALA A 13 7.75 5.17 -16.98
C ALA A 13 6.98 5.98 -15.92
N TYR A 14 5.83 6.55 -16.27
CA TYR A 14 4.98 7.28 -15.31
C TYR A 14 4.57 6.38 -14.15
N ALA A 15 4.11 5.15 -14.42
CA ALA A 15 3.70 4.22 -13.36
C ALA A 15 4.83 3.81 -12.41
N ARG A 16 6.10 3.81 -12.87
CA ARG A 16 7.26 3.57 -12.00
C ARG A 16 7.47 4.72 -11.02
N TYR A 17 7.52 5.96 -11.52
CA TYR A 17 7.69 7.13 -10.66
C TYR A 17 6.54 7.27 -9.66
N ASP A 18 5.31 7.07 -10.11
CA ASP A 18 4.14 7.15 -9.23
C ASP A 18 4.12 6.01 -8.20
N GLY A 19 4.64 4.84 -8.54
CA GLY A 19 4.86 3.75 -7.61
C GLY A 19 5.90 4.08 -6.53
N ILE A 20 6.96 4.82 -6.87
CA ILE A 20 7.94 5.29 -5.88
C ILE A 20 7.28 6.28 -4.91
N TYR A 21 6.52 7.26 -5.40
CA TYR A 21 5.81 8.19 -4.54
C TYR A 21 4.81 7.49 -3.61
N LEU A 22 4.10 6.50 -4.12
CA LEU A 22 3.19 5.71 -3.30
C LEU A 22 3.94 4.90 -2.24
N ALA A 23 5.10 4.32 -2.58
CA ALA A 23 5.94 3.61 -1.62
C ALA A 23 6.45 4.54 -0.50
N ILE A 24 6.77 5.81 -0.81
CA ILE A 24 7.15 6.82 0.18
C ILE A 24 5.97 7.12 1.13
N ILE A 25 4.75 7.23 0.63
CA ILE A 25 3.54 7.42 1.46
C ILE A 25 3.38 6.23 2.41
N TRP A 26 3.54 5.00 1.93
CA TRP A 26 3.45 3.80 2.77
C TRP A 26 4.60 3.70 3.77
N ALA A 27 5.81 4.08 3.39
CA ALA A 27 6.95 4.16 4.32
C ALA A 27 6.72 5.20 5.41
N ALA A 28 6.16 6.37 5.08
CA ALA A 28 5.77 7.38 6.07
C ALA A 28 4.68 6.87 7.01
N SER A 29 3.66 6.15 6.48
CA SER A 29 2.64 5.50 7.30
C SER A 29 3.25 4.47 8.26
N PHE A 30 4.18 3.66 7.78
CA PHE A 30 4.89 2.68 8.61
C PHE A 30 5.75 3.36 9.69
N ALA A 31 6.44 4.46 9.35
CA ALA A 31 7.19 5.24 10.33
C ALA A 31 6.27 5.84 11.41
N CYS A 32 5.08 6.32 11.05
CA CYS A 32 4.07 6.75 12.01
C CYS A 32 3.62 5.60 12.92
N LEU A 33 3.43 4.40 12.36
CA LEU A 33 3.09 3.21 13.14
C LEU A 33 4.15 2.89 14.20
N LEU A 34 5.43 2.96 13.82
CA LEU A 34 6.54 2.71 14.74
C LEU A 34 6.66 3.75 15.86
N GLY A 35 6.14 4.95 15.62
CA GLY A 35 6.15 6.06 16.59
C GLY A 35 4.96 6.09 17.55
N ILE A 36 4.03 5.14 17.49
CA ILE A 36 2.78 5.16 18.29
C ILE A 36 3.05 5.15 19.80
N GLU A 37 4.07 4.43 20.25
CA GLU A 37 4.41 4.40 21.69
C GLU A 37 4.84 5.78 22.22
N ALA A 38 5.52 6.59 21.38
CA ALA A 38 5.93 7.93 21.78
C ALA A 38 4.76 8.94 21.65
N LEU A 39 3.96 8.83 20.61
CA LEU A 39 2.85 9.74 20.33
C LEU A 39 1.65 8.96 19.76
N PRO A 40 0.64 8.64 20.59
CA PRO A 40 -0.53 7.85 20.14
C PRO A 40 -1.28 8.45 18.96
N VAL A 41 -1.24 9.77 18.77
CA VAL A 41 -1.86 10.45 17.63
C VAL A 41 -1.29 10.00 16.27
N LEU A 42 -0.08 9.46 16.23
CA LEU A 42 0.53 8.92 15.00
C LEU A 42 -0.24 7.73 14.42
N ALA A 43 -1.02 7.00 15.23
CA ALA A 43 -1.90 5.96 14.74
C ALA A 43 -2.93 6.49 13.75
N GLN A 44 -3.51 7.66 14.04
CA GLN A 44 -4.50 8.32 13.17
C GLN A 44 -3.84 8.80 11.87
N PHE A 45 -2.64 9.37 11.94
CA PHE A 45 -1.89 9.78 10.75
C PHE A 45 -1.51 8.59 9.87
N SER A 46 -1.04 7.48 10.49
CA SER A 46 -0.77 6.25 9.76
C SER A 46 -2.00 5.76 9.00
N PHE A 47 -3.15 5.69 9.67
CA PHE A 47 -4.42 5.30 9.05
C PHE A 47 -4.83 6.23 7.91
N LEU A 48 -4.73 7.56 8.10
CA LEU A 48 -5.07 8.54 7.07
C LEU A 48 -4.18 8.42 5.83
N LEU A 49 -2.88 8.16 6.02
CA LEU A 49 -1.95 7.95 4.90
C LEU A 49 -2.32 6.70 4.09
N ILE A 50 -2.68 5.60 4.74
CA ILE A 50 -3.15 4.41 4.03
C ILE A 50 -4.48 4.69 3.31
N LEU A 51 -5.42 5.36 3.97
CA LEU A 51 -6.71 5.72 3.39
C LEU A 51 -6.57 6.66 2.19
N SER A 52 -5.55 7.51 2.16
CA SER A 52 -5.27 8.41 1.04
C SER A 52 -4.79 7.70 -0.22
N THR A 53 -4.33 6.44 -0.13
CA THR A 53 -3.75 5.65 -1.22
C THR A 53 -4.61 5.64 -2.50
N PRO A 54 -5.90 5.25 -2.49
CA PRO A 54 -6.70 5.20 -3.71
C PRO A 54 -6.92 6.59 -4.33
N PHE A 55 -7.03 7.64 -3.50
CA PHE A 55 -7.18 9.02 -3.96
C PHE A 55 -5.91 9.52 -4.64
N PHE A 56 -4.74 9.20 -4.05
CA PHE A 56 -3.45 9.52 -4.64
C PHE A 56 -3.29 8.87 -6.03
N VAL A 57 -3.57 7.57 -6.14
CA VAL A 57 -3.45 6.85 -7.42
C VAL A 57 -4.44 7.38 -8.45
N ALA A 58 -5.69 7.70 -8.05
CA ALA A 58 -6.67 8.33 -8.93
C ALA A 58 -6.21 9.71 -9.42
N TYR A 59 -5.63 10.53 -8.54
CA TYR A 59 -5.06 11.83 -8.89
C TYR A 59 -3.90 11.71 -9.89
N ARG A 60 -2.97 10.78 -9.66
CA ARG A 60 -1.85 10.53 -10.58
C ARG A 60 -2.32 9.99 -11.93
N LEU A 61 -3.33 9.11 -11.95
CA LEU A 61 -3.97 8.68 -13.19
C LEU A 61 -4.60 9.84 -13.95
N LYS A 62 -5.24 10.81 -13.26
CA LYS A 62 -5.79 12.02 -13.87
C LYS A 62 -4.69 12.82 -14.56
N ILE A 63 -3.57 13.09 -13.88
CA ILE A 63 -2.42 13.80 -14.46
C ILE A 63 -1.91 13.07 -15.70
N PHE A 64 -1.66 11.76 -15.59
CA PHE A 64 -1.21 10.96 -16.75
C PHE A 64 -2.19 11.01 -17.92
N ARG A 65 -3.51 11.01 -17.66
CA ARG A 65 -4.54 11.13 -18.68
C ARG A 65 -4.49 12.50 -19.39
N GLU A 66 -4.32 13.58 -18.62
CA GLU A 66 -4.34 14.96 -19.16
C GLU A 66 -3.05 15.27 -19.92
N GLU A 67 -1.89 15.00 -19.33
CA GLU A 67 -0.58 15.30 -19.91
C GLU A 67 -0.15 14.29 -20.98
N GLY A 68 -0.26 13.00 -20.69
CA GLY A 68 0.21 11.93 -21.57
C GLY A 68 -0.80 11.50 -22.65
N ARG A 69 -2.09 11.81 -22.50
CA ARG A 69 -3.18 11.24 -23.32
C ARG A 69 -4.20 12.24 -23.84
N LYS A 70 -3.95 13.54 -23.74
CA LYS A 70 -4.88 14.60 -24.22
C LYS A 70 -6.31 14.41 -23.67
N GLY A 71 -6.44 13.98 -22.42
CA GLY A 71 -7.71 13.84 -21.71
C GLY A 71 -8.49 12.53 -21.94
N VAL A 72 -8.01 11.61 -22.79
CA VAL A 72 -8.73 10.36 -23.13
C VAL A 72 -7.90 9.13 -22.75
N ILE A 73 -8.49 8.24 -21.96
CA ILE A 73 -7.87 6.96 -21.59
C ILE A 73 -8.94 5.87 -21.50
N SER A 74 -8.70 4.71 -22.13
CA SER A 74 -9.61 3.57 -22.04
C SER A 74 -9.49 2.86 -20.67
N PHE A 75 -10.57 2.19 -20.25
CA PHE A 75 -10.62 1.41 -19.02
C PHE A 75 -9.41 0.45 -18.86
N ARG A 76 -9.13 -0.34 -19.90
CA ARG A 76 -8.03 -1.30 -19.87
C ARG A 76 -6.66 -0.64 -19.59
N ARG A 77 -6.40 0.51 -20.19
CA ARG A 77 -5.14 1.25 -19.97
C ARG A 77 -5.08 1.90 -18.59
N SER A 78 -6.20 2.44 -18.09
CA SER A 78 -6.31 2.94 -16.73
C SER A 78 -6.03 1.84 -15.71
N LEU A 79 -6.63 0.67 -15.93
CA LEU A 79 -6.42 -0.50 -15.08
C LEU A 79 -4.95 -0.93 -15.06
N PHE A 80 -4.32 -1.10 -16.22
CA PHE A 80 -2.90 -1.47 -16.30
C PHE A 80 -1.97 -0.44 -15.66
N TYR A 81 -2.28 0.85 -15.79
CA TYR A 81 -1.52 1.89 -15.12
C TYR A 81 -1.61 1.76 -13.60
N CYS A 82 -2.82 1.70 -13.05
CA CYS A 82 -3.02 1.58 -11.60
C CYS A 82 -2.38 0.29 -11.04
N LEU A 83 -2.58 -0.86 -11.68
CA LEU A 83 -1.97 -2.11 -11.28
C LEU A 83 -0.45 -2.02 -11.22
N ARG A 84 0.19 -1.36 -12.20
CA ARG A 84 1.64 -1.15 -12.19
C ARG A 84 2.10 -0.21 -11.09
N VAL A 85 1.36 0.85 -10.80
CA VAL A 85 1.66 1.76 -9.70
C VAL A 85 1.64 1.00 -8.36
N PHE A 86 0.57 0.27 -8.09
CA PHE A 86 0.46 -0.53 -6.86
C PHE A 86 1.52 -1.63 -6.78
N PHE A 87 1.78 -2.33 -7.86
CA PHE A 87 2.79 -3.40 -7.89
C PHE A 87 4.20 -2.88 -7.63
N ASN A 88 4.60 -1.77 -8.28
CA ASN A 88 5.89 -1.15 -8.03
C ASN A 88 6.01 -0.64 -6.59
N ALA A 89 4.96 0.00 -6.06
CA ALA A 89 4.93 0.44 -4.68
C ALA A 89 5.04 -0.72 -3.70
N ALA A 90 4.33 -1.83 -3.96
CA ALA A 90 4.37 -3.03 -3.12
C ALA A 90 5.77 -3.64 -3.06
N ILE A 91 6.48 -3.75 -4.18
CA ILE A 91 7.86 -4.26 -4.20
C ILE A 91 8.77 -3.37 -3.37
N ILE A 92 8.77 -2.05 -3.63
CA ILE A 92 9.67 -1.11 -2.97
C ILE A 92 9.39 -1.08 -1.48
N PHE A 93 8.12 -0.97 -1.09
CA PHE A 93 7.73 -0.88 0.32
C PHE A 93 8.02 -2.18 1.08
N SER A 94 7.70 -3.34 0.53
CA SER A 94 7.99 -4.63 1.17
C SER A 94 9.48 -4.86 1.35
N PHE A 95 10.30 -4.42 0.38
CA PHE A 95 11.74 -4.48 0.51
C PHE A 95 12.28 -3.54 1.61
N LEU A 96 11.78 -2.30 1.68
CA LEU A 96 12.13 -1.36 2.76
C LEU A 96 11.71 -1.89 4.12
N GLN A 97 10.53 -2.47 4.22
CA GLN A 97 10.02 -3.08 5.45
C GLN A 97 10.88 -4.28 5.87
N TRP A 98 11.27 -5.14 4.92
CA TRP A 98 12.19 -6.24 5.20
C TRP A 98 13.53 -5.75 5.72
N LEU A 99 14.12 -4.71 5.10
CA LEU A 99 15.37 -4.09 5.56
C LEU A 99 15.23 -3.56 6.99
N TYR A 100 14.16 -2.84 7.27
CA TYR A 100 13.90 -2.32 8.61
C TYR A 100 13.81 -3.45 9.64
N MET A 101 12.98 -4.46 9.38
CA MET A 101 12.78 -5.59 10.29
C MET A 101 14.06 -6.41 10.51
N ARG A 102 14.91 -6.52 9.49
CA ARG A 102 16.14 -7.32 9.57
C ARG A 102 17.26 -6.61 10.32
N PHE A 103 17.39 -5.29 10.19
CA PHE A 103 18.57 -4.55 10.64
C PHE A 103 18.29 -3.50 11.73
N LEU A 104 17.07 -3.00 11.84
CA LEU A 104 16.74 -1.84 12.68
C LEU A 104 15.74 -2.13 13.78
N ASP A 105 14.84 -3.11 13.59
CA ASP A 105 13.72 -3.33 14.49
C ASP A 105 14.17 -3.83 15.89
N ASN A 106 15.16 -4.73 15.94
CA ASN A 106 15.66 -5.33 17.19
C ASN A 106 14.55 -5.79 18.16
N GLY A 107 13.41 -6.26 17.61
CA GLY A 107 12.26 -6.73 18.40
C GLY A 107 11.33 -5.63 18.92
N LYS A 108 11.52 -4.38 18.54
CA LYS A 108 10.66 -3.26 18.96
C LYS A 108 9.20 -3.45 18.57
N LEU A 109 8.96 -3.92 17.34
CA LEU A 109 7.62 -4.15 16.84
C LEU A 109 6.90 -5.25 17.65
N LEU A 110 7.62 -6.31 18.00
CA LEU A 110 7.10 -7.38 18.87
C LEU A 110 6.72 -6.84 20.25
N MET A 111 7.60 -6.04 20.87
CA MET A 111 7.32 -5.42 22.17
C MET A 111 6.12 -4.48 22.08
N MET A 112 6.04 -3.66 21.06
CA MET A 112 4.92 -2.73 20.84
C MET A 112 3.58 -3.47 20.75
N PHE A 113 3.48 -4.50 19.91
CA PHE A 113 2.24 -5.29 19.80
C PHE A 113 1.92 -6.04 21.10
N SER A 114 2.94 -6.60 21.77
CA SER A 114 2.76 -7.24 23.07
C SER A 114 2.17 -6.28 24.11
N ASN A 115 2.69 -5.05 24.19
CA ASN A 115 2.20 -4.02 25.10
C ASN A 115 0.75 -3.60 24.78
N ILE A 116 0.45 -3.36 23.52
CA ILE A 116 -0.91 -2.96 23.08
C ILE A 116 -1.94 -4.04 23.45
N TYR A 117 -1.65 -5.29 23.10
CA TYR A 117 -2.61 -6.39 23.29
C TYR A 117 -2.61 -7.01 24.68
N SER A 118 -1.65 -6.70 25.54
CA SER A 118 -1.68 -7.07 26.98
C SER A 118 -2.68 -6.24 27.78
N SER A 119 -3.05 -5.06 27.28
CA SER A 119 -4.04 -4.17 27.91
C SER A 119 -5.43 -4.81 27.97
N ALA A 120 -6.29 -4.34 28.87
CA ALA A 120 -7.67 -4.82 28.96
C ALA A 120 -8.47 -4.59 27.67
N GLU A 121 -8.24 -3.46 27.00
CA GLU A 121 -8.87 -3.13 25.72
C GLU A 121 -8.32 -3.97 24.56
N GLY A 122 -7.01 -4.19 24.53
CA GLY A 122 -6.35 -5.05 23.56
C GLY A 122 -6.84 -6.50 23.62
N LYS A 123 -7.01 -7.06 24.83
CA LYS A 123 -7.59 -8.40 25.03
C LYS A 123 -9.04 -8.48 24.55
N LYS A 124 -9.86 -7.45 24.82
CA LYS A 124 -11.24 -7.38 24.30
C LYS A 124 -11.27 -7.36 22.77
N THR A 125 -10.37 -6.59 22.16
CA THR A 125 -10.25 -6.52 20.70
C THR A 125 -9.87 -7.87 20.10
N LEU A 126 -8.89 -8.58 20.68
CA LEU A 126 -8.52 -9.93 20.24
C LEU A 126 -9.68 -10.92 20.34
N THR A 127 -10.41 -10.89 21.48
CA THR A 127 -11.59 -11.74 21.66
C THR A 127 -12.68 -11.46 20.65
N ALA A 128 -12.91 -10.17 20.31
CA ALA A 128 -13.87 -9.77 19.26
C ALA A 128 -13.46 -10.25 17.88
N MET A 129 -12.16 -10.41 17.63
CA MET A 129 -11.61 -10.99 16.38
C MET A 129 -11.58 -12.53 16.39
N GLY A 130 -12.00 -13.19 17.48
CA GLY A 130 -12.03 -14.63 17.60
C GLY A 130 -10.70 -15.28 18.06
N PHE A 131 -9.73 -14.48 18.51
CA PHE A 131 -8.45 -14.96 19.00
C PHE A 131 -8.38 -14.92 20.53
N SER A 132 -7.82 -15.97 21.16
CA SER A 132 -7.40 -15.85 22.56
C SER A 132 -6.05 -15.15 22.64
N TYR A 133 -5.81 -14.43 23.74
CA TYR A 133 -4.53 -13.74 23.98
C TYR A 133 -3.33 -14.69 23.86
N ASN A 134 -3.41 -15.87 24.47
CA ASN A 134 -2.33 -16.84 24.45
C ASN A 134 -2.04 -17.38 23.05
N GLN A 135 -3.07 -17.65 22.25
CA GLN A 135 -2.91 -18.09 20.86
C GLN A 135 -2.26 -16.99 20.02
N PHE A 136 -2.73 -15.75 20.17
CA PHE A 136 -2.17 -14.61 19.44
C PHE A 136 -0.70 -14.39 19.77
N MET A 137 -0.33 -14.38 21.06
CA MET A 137 1.06 -14.20 21.51
C MET A 137 1.98 -15.34 21.07
N ALA A 138 1.47 -16.55 20.93
CA ALA A 138 2.25 -17.69 20.45
C ALA A 138 2.64 -17.57 18.96
N ILE A 139 1.75 -17.02 18.11
CA ILE A 139 1.99 -16.85 16.67
C ILE A 139 2.66 -15.53 16.31
N LEU A 140 2.58 -14.52 17.17
CA LEU A 140 3.05 -13.17 16.90
C LEU A 140 4.53 -13.11 16.50
N PRO A 141 5.48 -13.82 17.15
CA PRO A 141 6.88 -13.82 16.75
C PRO A 141 7.11 -14.34 15.33
N ASP A 142 6.34 -15.35 14.91
CA ASP A 142 6.45 -15.95 13.57
C ASP A 142 5.89 -15.02 12.49
N VAL A 143 4.79 -14.35 12.78
CA VAL A 143 4.18 -13.35 11.88
C VAL A 143 5.11 -12.15 11.69
N LEU A 144 5.80 -11.73 12.75
CA LEU A 144 6.71 -10.57 12.72
C LEU A 144 8.13 -10.91 12.24
N GLN A 145 8.42 -12.15 11.85
CA GLN A 145 9.68 -12.44 11.19
C GLN A 145 9.85 -11.56 9.93
N PRO A 146 11.08 -11.08 9.64
CA PRO A 146 11.33 -10.14 8.54
C PRO A 146 10.78 -10.61 7.18
N TYR A 147 10.90 -11.91 6.90
CA TYR A 147 10.37 -12.49 5.66
C TYR A 147 8.84 -12.60 5.69
N SER A 148 8.25 -13.03 6.80
CA SER A 148 6.80 -13.23 6.93
C SER A 148 6.05 -11.91 6.80
N ILE A 149 6.49 -10.87 7.51
CA ILE A 149 5.84 -9.55 7.44
C ILE A 149 5.99 -8.90 6.05
N ALA A 150 7.17 -9.00 5.44
CA ALA A 150 7.38 -8.42 4.11
C ALA A 150 6.57 -9.13 3.02
N SER A 151 6.52 -10.48 3.06
CA SER A 151 5.74 -11.25 2.08
C SER A 151 4.24 -11.07 2.26
N SER A 152 3.74 -11.05 3.49
CA SER A 152 2.31 -10.80 3.77
C SER A 152 1.91 -9.39 3.35
N THR A 153 2.74 -8.39 3.63
CA THR A 153 2.52 -7.01 3.19
C THR A 153 2.50 -6.90 1.67
N PHE A 154 3.44 -7.54 0.98
CA PHE A 154 3.47 -7.57 -0.48
C PHE A 154 2.17 -8.15 -1.06
N ILE A 155 1.76 -9.33 -0.60
CA ILE A 155 0.54 -10.01 -1.07
C ILE A 155 -0.69 -9.13 -0.80
N THR A 156 -0.83 -8.62 0.42
CA THR A 156 -1.96 -7.75 0.80
C THR A 156 -1.99 -6.47 -0.02
N ALA A 157 -0.84 -5.82 -0.25
CA ALA A 157 -0.73 -4.61 -1.05
C ALA A 157 -1.12 -4.84 -2.52
N VAL A 158 -0.72 -5.98 -3.10
CA VAL A 158 -1.09 -6.36 -4.48
C VAL A 158 -2.58 -6.65 -4.59
N LEU A 159 -3.16 -7.42 -3.65
CA LEU A 159 -4.59 -7.73 -3.65
C LEU A 159 -5.45 -6.47 -3.45
N PHE A 160 -5.12 -5.65 -2.46
CA PHE A 160 -5.78 -4.37 -2.23
C PHE A 160 -5.63 -3.44 -3.43
N GLY A 161 -4.42 -3.35 -4.00
CA GLY A 161 -4.13 -2.58 -5.19
C GLY A 161 -4.92 -3.04 -6.42
N ALA A 162 -5.14 -4.34 -6.58
CA ALA A 162 -5.97 -4.88 -7.68
C ALA A 162 -7.42 -4.42 -7.54
N ILE A 163 -8.00 -4.52 -6.33
CA ILE A 163 -9.38 -4.07 -6.06
C ILE A 163 -9.51 -2.56 -6.30
N CYS A 164 -8.61 -1.76 -5.73
CA CYS A 164 -8.59 -0.31 -5.93
C CYS A 164 -8.42 0.06 -7.40
N SER A 165 -7.56 -0.66 -8.14
CA SER A 165 -7.31 -0.39 -9.56
C SER A 165 -8.56 -0.59 -10.41
N LEU A 166 -9.38 -1.60 -10.11
CA LEU A 166 -10.67 -1.83 -10.79
C LEU A 166 -11.64 -0.66 -10.56
N LEU A 167 -11.76 -0.22 -9.30
CA LEU A 167 -12.64 0.91 -8.93
C LEU A 167 -12.18 2.21 -9.57
N ILE A 168 -10.88 2.53 -9.46
CA ILE A 168 -10.30 3.76 -10.02
C ILE A 168 -10.43 3.77 -11.55
N ALA A 169 -10.11 2.65 -12.21
CA ALA A 169 -10.23 2.54 -13.67
C ALA A 169 -11.68 2.69 -14.14
N GLY A 170 -12.64 2.14 -13.38
CA GLY A 170 -14.08 2.28 -13.70
C GLY A 170 -14.54 3.73 -13.65
N VAL A 171 -14.16 4.47 -12.61
CA VAL A 171 -14.58 5.87 -12.41
C VAL A 171 -13.82 6.83 -13.33
N MET A 172 -12.52 6.61 -13.54
CA MET A 172 -11.62 7.58 -14.18
C MET A 172 -11.46 7.37 -15.70
N SER A 173 -11.93 6.23 -16.25
CA SER A 173 -11.84 6.00 -17.71
C SER A 173 -12.75 6.95 -18.48
N LYS A 174 -12.21 7.55 -19.55
CA LYS A 174 -12.97 8.35 -20.52
C LYS A 174 -12.68 7.84 -21.91
N ASN A 175 -13.68 7.24 -22.53
CA ASN A 175 -13.62 6.82 -23.92
C ASN A 175 -14.01 8.00 -24.84
N VAL A 176 -13.38 8.07 -26.02
CA VAL A 176 -13.88 8.94 -27.10
C VAL A 176 -15.26 8.41 -27.46
N LYS A 177 -16.30 9.25 -27.36
CA LYS A 177 -17.57 8.93 -28.01
C LYS A 177 -17.26 8.85 -29.52
N ARG A 178 -17.44 7.69 -30.14
CA ARG A 178 -17.47 7.58 -31.59
C ARG A 178 -18.69 8.42 -32.06
N GLN A 179 -18.41 9.57 -32.64
CA GLN A 179 -19.38 10.27 -33.50
C GLN A 179 -19.48 9.53 -34.80
#